data_886bf87eac5ef165da62bb8ee0f92e51
#
_entry.id   886bf87eac5ef165da62bb8ee0f92e51
#
_cell.length_a   1.000
_cell.length_b   1.000
_cell.length_c   1.000
_cell.angle_alpha   90.00
_cell.angle_beta   90.00
_cell.angle_gamma   90.00
#
_symmetry.space_group_name_H-M   'P 1'
#
loop_
_entity.id
_entity.type
_entity.pdbx_description
1 polymer ?
#
loop_
_entity_poly.entity_id
_entity_poly.type
_entity_poly.pdbx_seq_one_letter_code
_entity_poly.pdbx_strand_id
1 'polypeptide(L)'
;GLGDVYKRQACKAKIVEAENKLFKPIIGCEMYVARRRLFNKEGKPDQSGYHLVVLAKNEKGYHNLIKLVSKAWTEGFYMRPRTDRVELEKYHEGLIVCTACIAGEVPKNIIAGKYEEAEEAIQWYKRVFGDDFYLELQRHKATVPRANHEAYKLQQIANEKLIEYSKKYNVKLVCTNDVHFVDEENAEAHDRLICLSTGKDLDDPNRMLYSKQEWMKTRAEMNEIFADVPEALSNTVDICDQVEFYSIDHAPIMP
;
A
#
# COMPACT_ATOMS: atom_id res chain seq x y z
N GLY A 1 -6.24 -13.39 -9.36
CA GLY A 1 -6.85 -13.66 -10.68
C GLY A 1 -5.81 -14.10 -11.72
N LEU A 2 -6.23 -14.36 -12.96
CA LEU A 2 -5.33 -14.79 -14.05
C LEU A 2 -4.11 -13.85 -14.24
N GLY A 3 -4.27 -12.54 -13.99
CA GLY A 3 -3.18 -11.58 -14.08
C GLY A 3 -2.02 -11.84 -13.13
N ASP A 4 -2.29 -12.34 -11.95
CA ASP A 4 -1.26 -12.60 -10.94
C ASP A 4 -0.48 -13.87 -11.25
N VAL A 5 -1.14 -14.87 -11.85
CA VAL A 5 -0.49 -16.09 -12.33
C VAL A 5 0.48 -15.77 -13.47
N TYR A 6 0.07 -14.93 -14.44
CA TYR A 6 0.94 -14.49 -15.53
C TYR A 6 2.12 -13.65 -15.07
N LYS A 7 1.92 -12.71 -14.16
CA LYS A 7 3.00 -11.91 -13.57
C LYS A 7 4.03 -12.81 -12.88
N ARG A 8 3.57 -13.80 -12.13
CA ARG A 8 4.45 -14.74 -11.44
C ARG A 8 5.20 -15.67 -12.42
N GLN A 9 4.54 -16.14 -13.48
CA GLN A 9 5.20 -16.94 -14.53
C GLN A 9 6.28 -16.12 -15.26
N ALA A 10 5.99 -14.85 -15.57
CA ALA A 10 6.97 -13.94 -16.15
C ALA A 10 8.16 -13.68 -15.19
N CYS A 11 7.91 -13.54 -13.87
CA CYS A 11 8.96 -13.44 -12.87
C CYS A 11 9.79 -14.73 -12.79
N LYS A 12 9.17 -15.91 -12.79
CA LYS A 12 9.88 -17.20 -12.82
C LYS A 12 10.76 -17.33 -14.07
N ALA A 13 10.25 -16.96 -15.25
CA ALA A 13 11.03 -17.00 -16.49
C ALA A 13 12.26 -16.07 -16.42
N LYS A 14 12.10 -14.85 -15.91
CA LYS A 14 13.22 -13.92 -15.73
C LYS A 14 14.21 -14.33 -14.64
N ILE A 15 13.79 -15.06 -13.62
CA ILE A 15 14.69 -15.67 -12.62
C ILE A 15 15.61 -16.71 -13.29
N VAL A 16 15.08 -17.49 -14.23
CA VAL A 16 15.86 -18.48 -14.98
C VAL A 16 16.81 -17.83 -15.97
N GLU A 17 16.42 -16.71 -16.61
CA GLU A 17 17.23 -15.97 -17.57
C GLU A 17 18.36 -15.13 -16.92
N ALA A 18 18.17 -14.70 -15.66
CA ALA A 18 19.12 -13.81 -14.97
C ALA A 18 20.16 -14.57 -14.16
N GLU A 19 20.84 -15.56 -14.73
CA GLU A 19 21.97 -16.30 -14.12
C GLU A 19 22.28 -15.88 -12.66
N ASN A 20 21.61 -16.52 -11.66
CA ASN A 20 21.84 -16.34 -10.22
C ASN A 20 21.39 -15.04 -9.53
N LYS A 21 20.57 -14.19 -10.13
CA LYS A 21 19.92 -13.10 -9.38
C LYS A 21 18.53 -13.55 -8.94
N LEU A 22 18.42 -13.91 -7.67
CA LEU A 22 17.15 -14.24 -7.02
C LEU A 22 16.23 -13.00 -7.04
N PHE A 23 15.21 -13.03 -7.90
CA PHE A 23 14.08 -12.11 -7.80
C PHE A 23 13.05 -12.72 -6.85
N LYS A 24 12.75 -12.03 -5.75
CA LYS A 24 11.76 -12.47 -4.76
C LYS A 24 10.46 -11.72 -4.96
N PRO A 25 9.42 -12.32 -5.57
CA PRO A 25 8.10 -11.72 -5.62
C PRO A 25 7.46 -11.73 -4.23
N ILE A 26 6.99 -10.58 -3.77
CA ILE A 26 6.24 -10.44 -2.53
C ILE A 26 4.76 -10.27 -2.89
N ILE A 27 3.91 -11.16 -2.36
CA ILE A 27 2.47 -11.10 -2.62
C ILE A 27 1.82 -10.21 -1.58
N GLY A 28 1.02 -9.26 -2.03
CA GLY A 28 0.33 -8.33 -1.17
C GLY A 28 -0.96 -7.80 -1.79
N CYS A 29 -1.64 -6.98 -1.02
CA CYS A 29 -2.85 -6.27 -1.43
C CYS A 29 -2.92 -4.93 -0.72
N GLU A 30 -3.20 -3.86 -1.44
CA GLU A 30 -3.68 -2.63 -0.84
C GLU A 30 -5.17 -2.80 -0.53
N MET A 31 -5.51 -2.80 0.76
CA MET A 31 -6.85 -3.07 1.26
C MET A 31 -7.55 -1.78 1.70
N TYR A 32 -8.87 -1.80 1.64
CA TYR A 32 -9.71 -0.79 2.30
C TYR A 32 -10.09 -1.29 3.70
N VAL A 33 -9.72 -0.56 4.75
CA VAL A 33 -10.10 -0.84 6.14
C VAL A 33 -11.28 0.04 6.51
N ALA A 34 -12.43 -0.58 6.80
CA ALA A 34 -13.63 0.14 7.19
C ALA A 34 -13.41 0.97 8.46
N ARG A 35 -13.94 2.18 8.50
CA ARG A 35 -13.85 3.07 9.67
C ARG A 35 -14.62 2.56 10.88
N ARG A 36 -15.63 1.75 10.63
CA ARG A 36 -16.45 1.03 11.62
C ARG A 36 -16.25 -0.47 11.37
N ARG A 37 -17.31 -1.24 11.42
CA ARG A 37 -17.29 -2.67 11.06
C ARG A 37 -17.59 -2.85 9.57
N LEU A 38 -17.04 -3.90 8.96
CA LEU A 38 -17.26 -4.23 7.54
C LEU A 38 -18.74 -4.41 7.18
N PHE A 39 -19.59 -4.72 8.16
CA PHE A 39 -21.04 -4.88 7.97
C PHE A 39 -21.80 -3.54 7.89
N ASN A 40 -21.21 -2.43 8.36
CA ASN A 40 -21.84 -1.13 8.27
C ASN A 40 -21.83 -0.66 6.81
N LYS A 41 -23.00 -0.39 6.26
CA LYS A 41 -23.20 -0.04 4.85
C LYS A 41 -24.13 1.16 4.70
N GLU A 42 -23.84 2.23 5.44
CA GLU A 42 -24.71 3.39 5.58
C GLU A 42 -23.98 4.69 5.21
N GLY A 43 -24.41 5.30 4.13
CA GLY A 43 -23.96 6.63 3.71
C GLY A 43 -22.47 6.74 3.39
N LYS A 44 -22.01 7.97 3.20
CA LYS A 44 -20.64 8.29 2.79
C LYS A 44 -19.51 7.74 3.69
N PRO A 45 -19.65 7.69 5.03
CA PRO A 45 -18.58 7.17 5.88
C PRO A 45 -18.19 5.72 5.59
N ASP A 46 -19.14 4.90 5.14
CA ASP A 46 -18.94 3.48 4.89
C ASP A 46 -18.64 3.15 3.41
N GLN A 47 -18.78 4.09 2.49
CA GLN A 47 -18.55 3.85 1.04
C GLN A 47 -17.12 3.54 0.69
N SER A 48 -16.17 3.89 1.56
CA SER A 48 -14.75 3.64 1.41
C SER A 48 -14.13 3.32 2.78
N GLY A 49 -12.88 2.88 2.77
CA GLY A 49 -12.09 2.65 3.98
C GLY A 49 -10.80 3.48 3.96
N TYR A 50 -9.98 3.27 4.97
CA TYR A 50 -8.59 3.68 4.96
C TYR A 50 -7.78 2.71 4.12
N HIS A 51 -6.77 3.20 3.39
CA HIS A 51 -5.84 2.34 2.69
C HIS A 51 -4.87 1.68 3.68
N LEU A 52 -4.54 0.43 3.43
CA LEU A 52 -3.55 -0.34 4.17
C LEU A 52 -2.83 -1.29 3.21
N VAL A 53 -1.51 -1.21 3.16
CA VAL A 53 -0.72 -2.20 2.42
C VAL A 53 -0.52 -3.42 3.31
N VAL A 54 -0.89 -4.60 2.79
CA VAL A 54 -0.78 -5.88 3.50
C VAL A 54 0.02 -6.84 2.64
N LEU A 55 1.15 -7.32 3.16
CA LEU A 55 2.06 -8.24 2.48
C LEU A 55 2.05 -9.60 3.16
N ALA A 56 2.07 -10.67 2.38
CA ALA A 56 2.17 -12.02 2.89
C ALA A 56 3.65 -12.39 3.13
N LYS A 57 4.02 -12.52 4.40
CA LYS A 57 5.37 -12.84 4.85
C LYS A 57 5.75 -14.29 4.57
N ASN A 58 4.77 -15.19 4.64
CA ASN A 58 4.93 -16.64 4.45
C ASN A 58 3.63 -17.27 3.95
N GLU A 59 3.62 -18.58 3.79
CA GLU A 59 2.46 -19.32 3.31
C GLU A 59 1.23 -19.13 4.20
N LYS A 60 1.41 -19.10 5.53
CA LYS A 60 0.32 -18.81 6.48
C LYS A 60 -0.28 -17.42 6.25
N GLY A 61 0.58 -16.41 6.09
CA GLY A 61 0.17 -15.05 5.75
C GLY A 61 -0.55 -14.99 4.42
N TYR A 62 -0.10 -15.72 3.41
CA TYR A 62 -0.78 -15.81 2.12
C TYR A 62 -2.22 -16.35 2.26
N HIS A 63 -2.41 -17.44 3.00
CA HIS A 63 -3.74 -17.98 3.27
C HIS A 63 -4.61 -17.01 4.09
N ASN A 64 -4.03 -16.29 5.04
CA ASN A 64 -4.74 -15.28 5.82
C ASN A 64 -5.14 -14.08 4.94
N LEU A 65 -4.25 -13.63 4.04
CA LEU A 65 -4.56 -12.58 3.07
C LEU A 65 -5.72 -12.99 2.14
N ILE A 66 -5.73 -14.24 1.64
CA ILE A 66 -6.86 -14.77 0.85
C ILE A 66 -8.18 -14.66 1.64
N LYS A 67 -8.19 -15.05 2.93
CA LYS A 67 -9.41 -14.96 3.76
C LYS A 67 -9.87 -13.52 3.93
N LEU A 68 -8.94 -12.59 4.22
CA LEU A 68 -9.25 -11.18 4.35
C LEU A 68 -9.84 -10.59 3.07
N VAL A 69 -9.21 -10.85 1.92
CA VAL A 69 -9.69 -10.38 0.62
C VAL A 69 -11.04 -11.01 0.26
N SER A 70 -11.21 -12.32 0.47
CA SER A 70 -12.48 -13.00 0.19
C SER A 70 -13.61 -12.43 1.04
N LYS A 71 -13.40 -12.23 2.34
CA LYS A 71 -14.42 -11.63 3.24
C LYS A 71 -14.70 -10.17 2.88
N ALA A 72 -13.69 -9.41 2.46
CA ALA A 72 -13.90 -8.05 2.01
C ALA A 72 -14.86 -7.99 0.81
N TRP A 73 -14.78 -8.96 -0.11
CA TRP A 73 -15.68 -9.04 -1.26
C TRP A 73 -17.05 -9.60 -0.92
N THR A 74 -17.12 -10.67 -0.12
CA THR A 74 -18.40 -11.38 0.14
C THR A 74 -19.24 -10.74 1.24
N GLU A 75 -18.61 -10.20 2.28
CA GLU A 75 -19.28 -9.64 3.46
C GLU A 75 -19.13 -8.12 3.56
N GLY A 76 -17.92 -7.60 3.25
CA GLY A 76 -17.53 -6.20 3.45
C GLY A 76 -17.80 -5.27 2.29
N PHE A 77 -18.31 -5.76 1.15
CA PHE A 77 -18.51 -4.94 -0.03
C PHE A 77 -19.60 -3.89 0.18
N TYR A 78 -19.19 -2.62 0.06
CA TYR A 78 -20.09 -1.47 -0.05
C TYR A 78 -19.38 -0.36 -0.83
N MET A 79 -19.66 -0.27 -2.13
CA MET A 79 -18.92 0.54 -3.13
C MET A 79 -17.48 0.09 -3.34
N ARG A 80 -16.83 -0.45 -2.32
CA ARG A 80 -15.48 -1.03 -2.32
C ARG A 80 -15.46 -2.28 -1.43
N PRO A 81 -14.58 -3.26 -1.73
CA PRO A 81 -14.37 -4.40 -0.84
C PRO A 81 -13.59 -3.93 0.40
N ARG A 82 -14.16 -4.08 1.60
CA ARG A 82 -13.57 -3.56 2.84
C ARG A 82 -13.37 -4.68 3.85
N THR A 83 -12.21 -4.69 4.48
CA THR A 83 -11.98 -5.40 5.75
C THR A 83 -12.22 -4.47 6.93
N ASP A 84 -12.02 -4.94 8.16
CA ASP A 84 -12.00 -4.11 9.37
C ASP A 84 -10.92 -4.58 10.36
N ARG A 85 -10.73 -3.82 11.43
CA ARG A 85 -9.72 -4.14 12.46
C ARG A 85 -9.95 -5.51 13.13
N VAL A 86 -11.21 -5.96 13.26
CA VAL A 86 -11.52 -7.26 13.87
C VAL A 86 -11.07 -8.42 12.98
N GLU A 87 -11.31 -8.32 11.67
CA GLU A 87 -10.84 -9.33 10.73
C GLU A 87 -9.32 -9.30 10.58
N LEU A 88 -8.72 -8.11 10.57
CA LEU A 88 -7.26 -7.95 10.56
C LEU A 88 -6.61 -8.60 11.79
N GLU A 89 -7.14 -8.34 12.99
CA GLU A 89 -6.64 -8.95 14.23
C GLU A 89 -6.80 -10.48 14.24
N LYS A 90 -7.89 -10.98 13.67
CA LYS A 90 -8.17 -12.43 13.56
C LYS A 90 -7.20 -13.14 12.61
N TYR A 91 -6.80 -12.50 11.53
CA TYR A 91 -5.99 -13.09 10.46
C TYR A 91 -4.61 -12.42 10.29
N HIS A 92 -4.07 -11.81 11.36
CA HIS A 92 -2.82 -11.05 11.31
C HIS A 92 -1.57 -11.89 11.11
N GLU A 93 -1.60 -13.15 11.53
CA GLU A 93 -0.41 -14.04 11.54
C GLU A 93 0.20 -14.20 10.16
N GLY A 94 1.51 -13.95 10.06
CA GLY A 94 2.27 -14.05 8.81
C GLY A 94 2.03 -12.89 7.83
N LEU A 95 1.45 -11.77 8.30
CA LEU A 95 1.25 -10.56 7.52
C LEU A 95 2.18 -9.43 7.99
N ILE A 96 2.75 -8.70 7.03
CA ILE A 96 3.42 -7.42 7.24
C ILE A 96 2.45 -6.33 6.78
N VAL A 97 2.34 -5.24 7.54
CA VAL A 97 1.46 -4.12 7.19
C VAL A 97 2.20 -2.79 7.17
N CYS A 98 1.87 -1.94 6.18
CA CYS A 98 2.38 -0.58 6.06
C CYS A 98 1.21 0.40 5.98
N THR A 99 1.41 1.62 6.49
CA THR A 99 0.34 2.63 6.66
C THR A 99 -0.20 3.21 5.35
N ALA A 100 0.30 2.77 4.21
CA ALA A 100 -0.09 3.19 2.86
C ALA A 100 0.11 4.71 2.61
N CYS A 101 -0.59 5.24 1.61
CA CYS A 101 -0.52 6.63 1.17
C CYS A 101 -1.28 7.59 2.12
N ILE A 102 -1.44 8.85 1.72
CA ILE A 102 -2.21 9.87 2.48
C ILE A 102 -3.68 9.49 2.75
N ALA A 103 -4.20 8.43 2.11
CA ALA A 103 -5.53 7.87 2.38
C ALA A 103 -5.51 6.79 3.49
N GLY A 104 -4.34 6.38 3.97
CA GLY A 104 -4.20 5.47 5.11
C GLY A 104 -4.72 6.07 6.41
N GLU A 105 -5.05 5.24 7.39
CA GLU A 105 -5.68 5.68 8.64
C GLU A 105 -4.78 6.66 9.41
N VAL A 106 -3.53 6.31 9.60
CA VAL A 106 -2.57 7.14 10.35
C VAL A 106 -2.27 8.45 9.63
N PRO A 107 -1.79 8.47 8.36
CA PRO A 107 -1.48 9.72 7.68
C PRO A 107 -2.70 10.61 7.48
N LYS A 108 -3.88 10.04 7.23
CA LYS A 108 -5.11 10.81 7.07
C LYS A 108 -5.53 11.54 8.34
N ASN A 109 -5.41 10.89 9.49
CA ASN A 109 -5.70 11.50 10.79
C ASN A 109 -4.67 12.61 11.12
N ILE A 110 -3.39 12.41 10.81
CA ILE A 110 -2.36 13.44 10.95
C ILE A 110 -2.72 14.68 10.11
N ILE A 111 -3.00 14.50 8.83
CA ILE A 111 -3.37 15.59 7.90
C ILE A 111 -4.64 16.33 8.37
N ALA A 112 -5.56 15.64 9.00
CA ALA A 112 -6.78 16.21 9.57
C ALA A 112 -6.57 16.90 10.94
N GLY A 113 -5.35 16.89 11.49
CA GLY A 113 -5.04 17.42 12.82
C GLY A 113 -5.55 16.55 13.98
N LYS A 114 -5.97 15.33 13.69
CA LYS A 114 -6.50 14.35 14.65
C LYS A 114 -5.37 13.46 15.17
N TYR A 115 -4.51 14.06 15.95
CA TYR A 115 -3.28 13.39 16.39
C TYR A 115 -3.53 12.25 17.38
N GLU A 116 -4.51 12.39 18.26
CA GLU A 116 -4.87 11.35 19.22
C GLU A 116 -5.38 10.09 18.51
N GLU A 117 -6.22 10.24 17.48
CA GLU A 117 -6.72 9.14 16.67
C GLU A 117 -5.60 8.49 15.83
N ALA A 118 -4.63 9.28 15.36
CA ALA A 118 -3.46 8.74 14.66
C ALA A 118 -2.58 7.90 15.60
N GLU A 119 -2.35 8.38 16.82
CA GLU A 119 -1.57 7.68 17.85
C GLU A 119 -2.28 6.39 18.31
N GLU A 120 -3.61 6.43 18.51
CA GLU A 120 -4.40 5.25 18.85
C GLU A 120 -4.30 4.19 17.75
N ALA A 121 -4.39 4.59 16.48
CA ALA A 121 -4.23 3.69 15.36
C ALA A 121 -2.83 3.04 15.34
N ILE A 122 -1.76 3.82 15.53
CA ILE A 122 -0.38 3.29 15.61
C ILE A 122 -0.25 2.26 16.73
N GLN A 123 -0.77 2.56 17.92
CA GLN A 123 -0.71 1.66 19.06
C GLN A 123 -1.49 0.37 18.80
N TRP A 124 -2.66 0.47 18.14
CA TRP A 124 -3.44 -0.70 17.76
C TRP A 124 -2.70 -1.58 16.76
N TYR A 125 -2.17 -1.00 15.66
CA TYR A 125 -1.41 -1.75 14.66
C TYR A 125 -0.17 -2.39 15.25
N LYS A 126 0.59 -1.65 16.09
CA LYS A 126 1.77 -2.20 16.76
C LYS A 126 1.42 -3.33 17.71
N ARG A 127 0.32 -3.25 18.45
CA ARG A 127 -0.15 -4.33 19.32
C ARG A 127 -0.49 -5.60 18.54
N VAL A 128 -1.11 -5.46 17.37
CA VAL A 128 -1.56 -6.60 16.56
C VAL A 128 -0.44 -7.22 15.74
N PHE A 129 0.38 -6.40 15.09
CA PHE A 129 1.39 -6.85 14.12
C PHE A 129 2.83 -6.81 14.67
N GLY A 130 3.06 -6.19 15.82
CA GLY A 130 4.39 -6.13 16.44
C GLY A 130 5.41 -5.46 15.53
N ASP A 131 6.51 -6.16 15.24
CA ASP A 131 7.60 -5.69 14.38
C ASP A 131 7.30 -5.84 12.88
N ASP A 132 6.18 -6.46 12.51
CA ASP A 132 5.67 -6.55 11.14
C ASP A 132 4.80 -5.33 10.77
N PHE A 133 4.75 -4.29 11.59
CA PHE A 133 4.08 -3.01 11.31
C PHE A 133 5.08 -1.91 10.98
N TYR A 134 4.84 -1.19 9.87
CA TYR A 134 5.68 -0.10 9.37
C TYR A 134 4.89 1.17 9.13
N LEU A 135 5.49 2.32 9.47
CA LEU A 135 5.01 3.64 9.06
C LEU A 135 5.62 3.97 7.69
N GLU A 136 4.76 4.26 6.71
CA GLU A 136 5.13 4.41 5.31
C GLU A 136 5.27 5.88 4.93
N LEU A 137 6.42 6.23 4.35
CA LEU A 137 6.73 7.56 3.83
C LEU A 137 6.64 7.57 2.31
N GLN A 138 5.96 8.57 1.76
CA GLN A 138 5.87 8.80 0.32
C GLN A 138 6.18 10.27 0.00
N ARG A 139 6.80 10.52 -1.16
CA ARG A 139 7.21 11.86 -1.62
C ARG A 139 7.00 12.01 -3.12
N HIS A 140 5.88 12.60 -3.52
CA HIS A 140 5.50 12.77 -4.92
C HIS A 140 5.46 14.26 -5.28
N LYS A 141 6.63 14.87 -5.47
CA LYS A 141 6.74 16.28 -5.85
C LYS A 141 6.46 16.46 -7.33
N ALA A 142 5.25 16.90 -7.69
CA ALA A 142 4.86 17.15 -9.06
C ALA A 142 5.77 18.17 -9.74
N THR A 143 6.22 17.86 -10.96
CA THR A 143 7.16 18.67 -11.76
C THR A 143 6.49 19.35 -12.96
N VAL A 144 5.26 18.96 -13.29
CA VAL A 144 4.52 19.45 -14.46
C VAL A 144 3.22 20.18 -14.06
N PRO A 145 2.76 21.20 -14.82
CA PRO A 145 1.61 22.02 -14.43
C PRO A 145 0.31 21.22 -14.25
N ARG A 146 0.04 20.26 -15.13
CA ARG A 146 -1.17 19.41 -15.08
C ARG A 146 -0.94 18.17 -14.21
N ALA A 147 -0.73 18.38 -12.91
CA ALA A 147 -0.52 17.33 -11.93
C ALA A 147 -1.08 17.73 -10.57
N ASN A 148 -1.21 16.78 -9.66
CA ASN A 148 -1.61 17.04 -8.30
C ASN A 148 -0.43 17.57 -7.47
N HIS A 149 -0.34 18.89 -7.33
CA HIS A 149 0.69 19.56 -6.53
C HIS A 149 0.39 19.55 -5.02
N GLU A 150 -0.88 19.32 -4.64
CA GLU A 150 -1.30 19.33 -3.24
C GLU A 150 -0.86 18.06 -2.51
N ALA A 151 -0.80 16.93 -3.23
CA ALA A 151 -0.41 15.65 -2.65
C ALA A 151 0.93 15.72 -1.90
N TYR A 152 1.94 16.37 -2.49
CA TYR A 152 3.26 16.50 -1.89
C TYR A 152 3.23 17.29 -0.56
N LYS A 153 2.46 18.37 -0.49
CA LYS A 153 2.31 19.18 0.74
C LYS A 153 1.67 18.35 1.86
N LEU A 154 0.64 17.58 1.52
CA LEU A 154 -0.01 16.69 2.48
C LEU A 154 0.92 15.57 2.94
N GLN A 155 1.72 15.02 2.02
CA GLN A 155 2.76 14.05 2.35
C GLN A 155 3.82 14.63 3.29
N GLN A 156 4.25 15.87 3.08
CA GLN A 156 5.20 16.53 3.99
C GLN A 156 4.64 16.63 5.42
N ILE A 157 3.40 17.10 5.57
CA ILE A 157 2.72 17.19 6.88
C ILE A 157 2.65 15.80 7.54
N ALA A 158 2.26 14.78 6.79
CA ALA A 158 2.18 13.42 7.32
C ALA A 158 3.57 12.87 7.69
N ASN A 159 4.56 13.03 6.81
CA ASN A 159 5.90 12.46 6.99
C ASN A 159 6.63 13.02 8.22
N GLU A 160 6.52 14.34 8.49
CA GLU A 160 7.10 14.95 9.70
C GLU A 160 6.59 14.24 10.97
N LYS A 161 5.28 14.02 11.06
CA LYS A 161 4.68 13.33 12.21
C LYS A 161 4.95 11.83 12.22
N LEU A 162 5.00 11.17 11.08
CA LEU A 162 5.34 9.75 11.00
C LEU A 162 6.77 9.49 11.47
N ILE A 163 7.72 10.37 11.14
CA ILE A 163 9.12 10.29 11.62
C ILE A 163 9.18 10.52 13.14
N GLU A 164 8.41 11.46 13.68
CA GLU A 164 8.29 11.68 15.13
C GLU A 164 7.71 10.44 15.82
N TYR A 165 6.61 9.90 15.30
CA TYR A 165 5.91 8.76 15.85
C TYR A 165 6.69 7.45 15.73
N SER A 166 7.48 7.29 14.68
CA SER A 166 8.43 6.17 14.55
C SER A 166 9.33 6.07 15.80
N LYS A 167 9.92 7.18 16.20
CA LYS A 167 10.77 7.26 17.40
C LYS A 167 9.98 7.09 18.69
N LYS A 168 8.82 7.77 18.80
CA LYS A 168 7.96 7.75 20.00
C LYS A 168 7.43 6.35 20.30
N TYR A 169 7.01 5.61 19.27
CA TYR A 169 6.38 4.30 19.42
C TYR A 169 7.30 3.13 19.08
N ASN A 170 8.56 3.39 18.72
CA ASN A 170 9.52 2.39 18.25
C ASN A 170 8.90 1.51 17.13
N VAL A 171 8.42 2.17 16.07
CA VAL A 171 7.89 1.54 14.85
C VAL A 171 8.81 1.90 13.70
N LYS A 172 9.22 0.92 12.91
CA LYS A 172 10.11 1.13 11.77
C LYS A 172 9.43 1.96 10.68
N LEU A 173 10.23 2.80 10.01
CA LEU A 173 9.82 3.53 8.80
C LEU A 173 10.11 2.68 7.57
N VAL A 174 9.31 2.84 6.52
CA VAL A 174 9.60 2.36 5.17
C VAL A 174 9.28 3.46 4.17
N CYS A 175 10.05 3.57 3.09
CA CYS A 175 9.71 4.49 2.01
C CYS A 175 9.26 3.73 0.76
N THR A 176 8.20 4.23 0.13
CA THR A 176 7.63 3.67 -1.09
C THR A 176 7.33 4.77 -2.11
N ASN A 177 7.05 4.37 -3.33
CA ASN A 177 6.66 5.30 -4.39
C ASN A 177 5.25 5.07 -4.94
N ASP A 178 4.43 4.26 -4.30
CA ASP A 178 3.02 4.04 -4.69
C ASP A 178 2.87 3.87 -6.22
N VAL A 179 3.62 2.91 -6.78
CA VAL A 179 3.83 2.76 -8.22
C VAL A 179 2.55 2.41 -8.95
N HIS A 180 2.13 3.25 -9.90
CA HIS A 180 0.95 3.06 -10.73
C HIS A 180 1.29 2.81 -12.21
N PHE A 181 2.50 3.17 -12.64
CA PHE A 181 3.00 2.95 -14.00
C PHE A 181 4.52 2.72 -13.98
N VAL A 182 5.07 2.21 -15.10
CA VAL A 182 6.45 1.72 -15.11
C VAL A 182 7.47 2.85 -15.27
N ASP A 183 7.33 3.65 -16.31
CA ASP A 183 8.29 4.70 -16.67
C ASP A 183 7.66 6.09 -16.56
N GLU A 184 8.47 7.13 -16.33
CA GLU A 184 7.99 8.50 -16.20
C GLU A 184 7.15 8.95 -17.41
N GLU A 185 7.54 8.56 -18.62
CA GLU A 185 6.82 8.86 -19.87
C GLU A 185 5.41 8.25 -19.94
N ASN A 186 5.12 7.20 -19.13
CA ASN A 186 3.80 6.58 -19.07
C ASN A 186 2.77 7.41 -18.27
N ALA A 187 3.19 8.49 -17.62
CA ALA A 187 2.31 9.34 -16.80
C ALA A 187 1.11 9.89 -17.59
N GLU A 188 1.31 10.27 -18.85
CA GLU A 188 0.22 10.77 -19.71
C GLU A 188 -0.77 9.65 -20.09
N ALA A 189 -0.28 8.46 -20.37
CA ALA A 189 -1.14 7.30 -20.65
C ALA A 189 -1.97 6.93 -19.41
N HIS A 190 -1.35 6.94 -18.23
CA HIS A 190 -2.03 6.69 -16.96
C HIS A 190 -3.12 7.75 -16.70
N ASP A 191 -2.85 9.03 -16.93
CA ASP A 191 -3.81 10.12 -16.76
C ASP A 191 -5.07 9.93 -17.64
N ARG A 192 -4.88 9.48 -18.90
CA ARG A 192 -5.98 9.14 -19.80
C ARG A 192 -6.78 7.92 -19.34
N LEU A 193 -6.12 6.89 -18.79
CA LEU A 193 -6.79 5.73 -18.22
C LEU A 193 -7.64 6.10 -17.00
N ILE A 194 -7.17 7.04 -16.17
CA ILE A 194 -7.98 7.58 -15.05
C ILE A 194 -9.24 8.28 -15.58
N CYS A 195 -9.12 9.10 -16.62
CA CYS A 195 -10.28 9.74 -17.25
C CYS A 195 -11.27 8.69 -17.75
N LEU A 196 -10.80 7.68 -18.48
CA LEU A 196 -11.65 6.60 -18.98
C LEU A 196 -12.36 5.85 -17.84
N SER A 197 -11.64 5.49 -16.78
CA SER A 197 -12.19 4.73 -15.65
C SER A 197 -13.17 5.51 -14.79
N THR A 198 -13.04 6.85 -14.74
CA THR A 198 -13.91 7.74 -13.96
C THR A 198 -15.02 8.40 -14.78
N GLY A 199 -15.04 8.19 -16.11
CA GLY A 199 -16.00 8.85 -17.02
C GLY A 199 -15.82 10.38 -17.07
N LYS A 200 -14.57 10.86 -17.00
CA LYS A 200 -14.23 12.29 -17.00
C LYS A 200 -13.41 12.64 -18.22
N ASP A 201 -13.59 13.86 -18.71
CA ASP A 201 -12.78 14.43 -19.78
C ASP A 201 -11.45 15.00 -19.23
N LEU A 202 -10.43 15.06 -20.10
CA LEU A 202 -9.11 15.60 -19.74
C LEU A 202 -9.17 17.07 -19.27
N ASP A 203 -10.15 17.82 -19.72
CA ASP A 203 -10.33 19.23 -19.40
C ASP A 203 -11.30 19.46 -18.22
N ASP A 204 -11.89 18.40 -17.63
CA ASP A 204 -12.75 18.54 -16.45
C ASP A 204 -11.90 19.02 -15.25
N PRO A 205 -12.20 20.19 -14.67
CA PRO A 205 -11.42 20.72 -13.55
C PRO A 205 -11.58 19.91 -12.25
N ASN A 206 -12.62 19.07 -12.17
CA ASN A 206 -12.93 18.24 -10.98
C ASN A 206 -12.50 16.78 -11.16
N ARG A 207 -11.70 16.47 -12.17
CA ARG A 207 -11.20 15.11 -12.37
C ARG A 207 -10.10 14.76 -11.38
N MET A 208 -9.92 13.48 -11.12
CA MET A 208 -8.81 12.97 -10.33
C MET A 208 -7.49 13.21 -11.07
N LEU A 209 -6.51 13.75 -10.36
CA LEU A 209 -5.14 13.96 -10.82
C LEU A 209 -4.17 13.25 -9.88
N TYR A 210 -3.19 12.58 -10.48
CA TYR A 210 -1.99 12.12 -9.79
C TYR A 210 -0.87 13.15 -9.88
N SER A 211 0.18 12.96 -9.09
CA SER A 211 1.36 13.84 -9.12
C SER A 211 2.21 13.65 -10.37
N LYS A 212 1.99 12.55 -11.08
CA LYS A 212 2.82 12.03 -12.18
C LYS A 212 4.23 11.60 -11.75
N GLN A 213 4.40 11.34 -10.46
CA GLN A 213 5.64 10.83 -9.86
C GLN A 213 5.52 9.36 -9.42
N GLU A 214 4.37 8.72 -9.65
CA GLU A 214 4.04 7.36 -9.21
C GLU A 214 4.57 6.29 -10.18
N TRP A 215 5.77 6.50 -10.75
CA TRP A 215 6.46 5.54 -11.61
C TRP A 215 7.52 4.74 -10.85
N MET A 216 7.98 3.62 -11.46
CA MET A 216 8.93 2.70 -10.82
C MET A 216 10.34 3.30 -10.83
N LYS A 217 10.68 4.02 -9.78
CA LYS A 217 11.99 4.65 -9.61
C LYS A 217 13.09 3.64 -9.34
N THR A 218 14.27 3.96 -9.84
CA THR A 218 15.49 3.22 -9.53
C THR A 218 15.90 3.40 -8.06
N ARG A 219 16.75 2.50 -7.58
CA ARG A 219 17.35 2.63 -6.25
C ARG A 219 18.09 3.96 -6.05
N ALA A 220 18.77 4.45 -7.08
CA ALA A 220 19.50 5.71 -7.01
C ALA A 220 18.55 6.90 -6.79
N GLU A 221 17.45 6.96 -7.55
CA GLU A 221 16.43 8.00 -7.42
C GLU A 221 15.72 7.95 -6.08
N MET A 222 15.37 6.76 -5.58
CA MET A 222 14.79 6.63 -4.25
C MET A 222 15.76 7.06 -3.14
N ASN A 223 17.05 6.75 -3.28
CA ASN A 223 18.10 7.22 -2.35
C ASN A 223 18.24 8.75 -2.35
N GLU A 224 18.08 9.41 -3.48
CA GLU A 224 18.09 10.87 -3.57
C GLU A 224 16.86 11.48 -2.90
N ILE A 225 15.66 10.94 -3.18
CA ILE A 225 14.40 11.44 -2.63
C ILE A 225 14.32 11.32 -1.11
N PHE A 226 14.90 10.25 -0.53
CA PHE A 226 14.85 9.92 0.90
C PHE A 226 16.21 9.96 1.58
N ALA A 227 17.16 10.78 1.07
CA ALA A 227 18.52 10.87 1.60
C ALA A 227 18.58 11.26 3.09
N ASP A 228 17.59 11.97 3.57
CA ASP A 228 17.45 12.41 4.97
C ASP A 228 16.91 11.33 5.94
N VAL A 229 16.39 10.22 5.42
CA VAL A 229 15.84 9.09 6.20
C VAL A 229 16.34 7.74 5.66
N PRO A 230 17.66 7.51 5.63
CA PRO A 230 18.25 6.33 4.99
C PRO A 230 17.80 5.00 5.63
N GLU A 231 17.41 5.00 6.90
CA GLU A 231 16.84 3.83 7.57
C GLU A 231 15.52 3.37 6.95
N ALA A 232 14.70 4.30 6.43
CA ALA A 232 13.45 3.95 5.75
C ALA A 232 13.69 3.25 4.41
N LEU A 233 14.84 3.52 3.77
CA LEU A 233 15.28 2.81 2.57
C LEU A 233 15.82 1.43 2.90
N SER A 234 16.68 1.30 3.92
CA SER A 234 17.23 0.00 4.33
C SER A 234 16.13 -0.96 4.81
N ASN A 235 15.10 -0.46 5.49
CA ASN A 235 13.98 -1.27 5.93
C ASN A 235 13.16 -1.89 4.78
N THR A 236 13.24 -1.39 3.55
CA THR A 236 12.66 -2.06 2.38
C THR A 236 13.35 -3.41 2.11
N VAL A 237 14.66 -3.47 2.34
CA VAL A 237 15.45 -4.71 2.25
C VAL A 237 15.09 -5.63 3.42
N ASP A 238 14.96 -5.09 4.63
CA ASP A 238 14.53 -5.86 5.82
C ASP A 238 13.18 -6.56 5.57
N ILE A 239 12.21 -5.86 4.97
CA ILE A 239 10.93 -6.47 4.59
C ILE A 239 11.13 -7.60 3.58
N CYS A 240 11.96 -7.37 2.55
CA CYS A 240 12.26 -8.38 1.55
C CYS A 240 12.91 -9.64 2.19
N ASP A 241 13.84 -9.44 3.12
CA ASP A 241 14.56 -10.52 3.79
C ASP A 241 13.65 -11.32 4.74
N GLN A 242 12.69 -10.66 5.38
CA GLN A 242 11.70 -11.30 6.25
C GLN A 242 10.70 -12.18 5.50
N VAL A 243 10.44 -11.91 4.22
CA VAL A 243 9.50 -12.71 3.43
C VAL A 243 10.15 -14.06 3.10
N GLU A 244 9.51 -15.14 3.49
CA GLU A 244 9.94 -16.50 3.21
C GLU A 244 9.68 -16.88 1.75
N PHE A 245 10.42 -17.87 1.24
CA PHE A 245 10.08 -18.50 -0.03
C PHE A 245 8.95 -19.50 0.18
N TYR A 246 7.80 -19.28 -0.45
CA TYR A 246 6.68 -20.19 -0.45
C TYR A 246 6.08 -20.35 -1.85
N SER A 247 5.43 -21.48 -2.11
CA SER A 247 4.75 -21.72 -3.38
C SER A 247 3.26 -21.45 -3.24
N ILE A 248 2.70 -20.78 -4.25
CA ILE A 248 1.24 -20.69 -4.43
C ILE A 248 0.74 -21.73 -5.44
N ASP A 249 1.65 -22.57 -5.95
CA ASP A 249 1.28 -23.67 -6.85
C ASP A 249 0.75 -24.83 -6.01
N HIS A 250 -0.42 -25.31 -6.31
CA HIS A 250 -1.04 -26.48 -5.70
C HIS A 250 -1.76 -27.30 -6.77
N ALA A 251 -2.06 -28.56 -6.46
CA ALA A 251 -2.90 -29.38 -7.31
C ALA A 251 -4.29 -28.72 -7.50
N PRO A 252 -4.97 -28.95 -8.64
CA PRO A 252 -6.33 -28.44 -8.84
C PRO A 252 -7.24 -28.85 -7.68
N ILE A 253 -7.91 -27.86 -7.09
CA ILE A 253 -8.92 -28.09 -6.04
C ILE A 253 -10.26 -28.13 -6.76
N MET A 254 -10.91 -29.26 -6.68
CA MET A 254 -12.29 -29.40 -7.18
C MET A 254 -13.24 -28.78 -6.14
N PRO A 255 -14.28 -28.03 -6.59
CA PRO A 255 -15.28 -27.45 -5.71
C PRO A 255 -16.17 -28.50 -5.03
#